data_7991a8818be9cc6ccdd5ab646b3fce1a
#
_entry.id   7991a8818be9cc6ccdd5ab646b3fce1a
#
_cell.length_a   1.000
_cell.length_b   1.000
_cell.length_c   1.000
_cell.angle_alpha   90.00
_cell.angle_beta   90.00
_cell.angle_gamma   90.00
#
_symmetry.space_group_name_H-M   'P 1'
#
loop_
_entity.id
_entity.type
_entity.pdbx_description
1 polymer ?
#
loop_
_entity_poly.entity_id
_entity_poly.type
_entity_poly.pdbx_seq_one_letter_code
_entity_poly.pdbx_strand_id
1 'polypeptide(L)'
;MSSDALVVSRATVFPAPAPAPAHERLRAGTPAFRRTSWGMFFGGFATFSSLYGMQPLMPMFSHDFGLSPAAASGVVSAATGALAVALIPMSLLADRYGRKPVMNLSLGLAALLTLLAAFAGSFGQLLLLRTLMGIALAGIPAVAMAYLSEEIEPASLGQSMGLYIAGNALGGMSGRFFLSLMSEWASWREAVAVLGLFGLVSAVVFWRCLPPSRHFRPARLVLGEVRGNLRLHLADDGLPWLFATAFLLMGCFVSLYNYLGYHLALAPFNLSPSAVGAVFLLYVVGMWSSAWVGRLADRLGRRNVLWVMVSLMLAGLTLTLAGTLWLVVPGIAVFTFGFFGAHSVASSWIGRRASRARGLASALYLSCYYLGGSGLGSASGLMWSSGGWGGVVLALSGGLLLCLGIALRLRRLVPLPSAAN
;
A
#
# COMPACT_ATOMS: atom_id res chain seq x y z
N MET A 1 83.49 22.11 7.24
CA MET A 1 82.40 22.94 6.73
C MET A 1 81.77 22.15 5.59
N SER A 2 80.71 21.42 5.97
CA SER A 2 80.01 20.60 4.97
C SER A 2 78.59 21.16 4.87
N SER A 3 78.21 21.50 3.65
CA SER A 3 76.94 22.11 3.31
C SER A 3 75.99 20.98 2.84
N ASP A 4 75.04 20.56 3.71
CA ASP A 4 73.98 19.62 3.34
C ASP A 4 72.87 20.36 2.56
N ALA A 5 72.78 20.06 1.28
CA ALA A 5 71.74 20.55 0.41
C ALA A 5 70.48 19.67 0.59
N LEU A 6 69.44 20.21 1.23
CA LEU A 6 68.12 19.64 1.36
C LEU A 6 67.45 19.56 -0.05
N VAL A 7 67.34 18.37 -0.60
CA VAL A 7 66.54 18.08 -1.80
C VAL A 7 65.06 18.02 -1.39
N VAL A 8 64.31 19.12 -1.60
CA VAL A 8 62.88 19.16 -1.46
C VAL A 8 62.26 18.46 -2.68
N SER A 9 61.79 17.21 -2.45
CA SER A 9 61.00 16.45 -3.43
C SER A 9 59.67 17.18 -3.68
N ARG A 10 59.51 17.75 -4.88
CA ARG A 10 58.22 18.26 -5.35
C ARG A 10 57.27 17.08 -5.57
N ALA A 11 56.40 16.82 -4.58
CA ALA A 11 55.23 15.95 -4.79
C ALA A 11 54.36 16.55 -5.89
N THR A 12 54.26 15.88 -7.02
CA THR A 12 53.31 16.19 -8.09
C THR A 12 51.89 16.01 -7.52
N VAL A 13 51.26 17.12 -7.17
CA VAL A 13 49.83 17.16 -6.84
C VAL A 13 49.05 16.89 -8.12
N PHE A 14 48.59 15.66 -8.29
CA PHE A 14 47.62 15.38 -9.33
C PHE A 14 46.34 16.18 -9.02
N PRO A 15 45.80 16.97 -9.98
CA PRO A 15 44.54 17.65 -9.76
C PRO A 15 43.46 16.61 -9.46
N ALA A 16 42.72 16.85 -8.41
CA ALA A 16 41.57 16.01 -8.08
C ALA A 16 40.66 15.90 -9.31
N PRO A 17 40.16 14.71 -9.66
CA PRO A 17 39.28 14.57 -10.80
C PRO A 17 38.11 15.56 -10.65
N ALA A 18 37.81 16.30 -11.71
CA ALA A 18 36.73 17.25 -11.76
C ALA A 18 35.44 16.55 -11.28
N PRO A 19 34.64 17.18 -10.40
CA PRO A 19 33.39 16.58 -9.96
C PRO A 19 32.55 16.26 -11.20
N ALA A 20 32.10 14.99 -11.32
CA ALA A 20 31.25 14.59 -12.41
C ALA A 20 30.06 15.57 -12.50
N PRO A 21 29.58 15.95 -13.71
CA PRO A 21 28.54 16.94 -13.87
C PRO A 21 27.34 16.52 -13.05
N ALA A 22 26.91 17.38 -12.14
CA ALA A 22 25.74 17.15 -11.31
C ALA A 22 24.56 16.98 -12.25
N HIS A 23 24.04 15.76 -12.37
CA HIS A 23 22.85 15.50 -13.17
C HIS A 23 21.69 16.33 -12.60
N GLU A 24 21.06 17.15 -13.44
CA GLU A 24 19.88 17.91 -13.03
C GLU A 24 18.74 16.96 -12.68
N ARG A 25 18.03 17.27 -11.58
CA ARG A 25 16.81 16.55 -11.19
C ARG A 25 15.70 16.80 -12.20
N LEU A 26 14.79 15.86 -12.31
CA LEU A 26 13.65 15.94 -13.23
C LEU A 26 12.70 17.07 -12.80
N ARG A 27 12.42 17.98 -13.72
CA ARG A 27 11.57 19.15 -13.50
C ARG A 27 10.22 18.99 -14.20
N ALA A 28 9.15 19.46 -13.58
CA ALA A 28 7.81 19.50 -14.17
C ALA A 28 7.83 20.22 -15.54
N GLY A 29 7.01 19.72 -16.47
CA GLY A 29 6.96 20.22 -17.85
C GLY A 29 7.93 19.53 -18.81
N THR A 30 9.01 18.90 -18.33
CA THR A 30 9.95 18.18 -19.21
C THR A 30 9.41 16.83 -19.68
N PRO A 31 9.78 16.36 -20.89
CA PRO A 31 9.40 15.02 -21.36
C PRO A 31 9.85 13.89 -20.43
N ALA A 32 11.06 14.02 -19.85
CA ALA A 32 11.61 13.04 -18.92
C ALA A 32 10.78 12.96 -17.62
N PHE A 33 10.38 14.10 -17.05
CA PHE A 33 9.48 14.15 -15.90
C PHE A 33 8.13 13.47 -16.19
N ARG A 34 7.48 13.83 -17.31
CA ARG A 34 6.19 13.23 -17.71
C ARG A 34 6.30 11.72 -17.87
N ARG A 35 7.34 11.26 -18.59
CA ARG A 35 7.61 9.84 -18.80
C ARG A 35 7.82 9.09 -17.49
N THR A 36 8.61 9.63 -16.57
CA THR A 36 8.86 9.04 -15.25
C THR A 36 7.58 8.99 -14.40
N SER A 37 6.82 10.08 -14.34
CA SER A 37 5.60 10.17 -13.54
C SER A 37 4.52 9.21 -14.04
N TRP A 38 4.34 9.08 -15.37
CA TRP A 38 3.42 8.09 -15.94
C TRP A 38 3.94 6.65 -15.76
N GLY A 39 5.26 6.41 -15.86
CA GLY A 39 5.83 5.13 -15.52
C GLY A 39 5.48 4.73 -14.07
N MET A 40 5.66 5.63 -13.13
CA MET A 40 5.32 5.41 -11.72
C MET A 40 3.82 5.19 -11.50
N PHE A 41 2.96 5.93 -12.22
CA PHE A 41 1.52 5.70 -12.22
C PHE A 41 1.19 4.26 -12.63
N PHE A 42 1.68 3.79 -13.79
CA PHE A 42 1.42 2.42 -14.26
C PHE A 42 2.08 1.37 -13.37
N GLY A 43 3.25 1.64 -12.80
CA GLY A 43 3.86 0.77 -11.79
C GLY A 43 2.98 0.59 -10.56
N GLY A 44 2.46 1.68 -10.03
CA GLY A 44 1.51 1.67 -8.92
C GLY A 44 0.19 1.01 -9.26
N PHE A 45 -0.36 1.31 -10.44
CA PHE A 45 -1.59 0.70 -10.96
C PHE A 45 -1.46 -0.82 -11.05
N ALA A 46 -0.43 -1.34 -11.71
CA ALA A 46 -0.20 -2.77 -11.85
C ALA A 46 0.06 -3.46 -10.51
N THR A 47 0.78 -2.79 -9.59
CA THR A 47 1.03 -3.27 -8.24
C THR A 47 -0.27 -3.56 -7.49
N PHE A 48 -1.16 -2.58 -7.41
CA PHE A 48 -2.39 -2.72 -6.64
C PHE A 48 -3.46 -3.53 -7.36
N SER A 49 -3.47 -3.54 -8.69
CA SER A 49 -4.30 -4.47 -9.47
C SER A 49 -3.92 -5.93 -9.20
N SER A 50 -2.62 -6.26 -9.22
CA SER A 50 -2.14 -7.62 -8.94
C SER A 50 -2.36 -8.01 -7.48
N LEU A 51 -2.14 -7.09 -6.53
CA LEU A 51 -2.27 -7.37 -5.11
C LEU A 51 -3.70 -7.72 -4.72
N TYR A 52 -4.68 -6.97 -5.21
CA TYR A 52 -6.07 -7.06 -4.77
C TYR A 52 -7.07 -7.52 -5.84
N GLY A 53 -6.66 -7.64 -7.10
CA GLY A 53 -7.57 -7.99 -8.20
C GLY A 53 -8.33 -9.30 -7.99
N MET A 54 -7.71 -10.29 -7.34
CA MET A 54 -8.36 -11.59 -7.06
C MET A 54 -9.38 -11.55 -5.90
N GLN A 55 -9.51 -10.44 -5.18
CA GLN A 55 -10.41 -10.32 -4.03
C GLN A 55 -11.89 -10.64 -4.38
N PRO A 56 -12.48 -10.09 -5.45
CA PRO A 56 -13.87 -10.41 -5.82
C PRO A 56 -14.07 -11.84 -6.31
N LEU A 57 -12.99 -12.56 -6.67
CA LEU A 57 -13.05 -13.95 -7.12
C LEU A 57 -13.14 -14.97 -5.97
N MET A 58 -13.08 -14.52 -4.71
CA MET A 58 -13.10 -15.41 -3.54
C MET A 58 -14.32 -16.37 -3.51
N PRO A 59 -15.56 -15.95 -3.85
CA PRO A 59 -16.69 -16.88 -3.93
C PRO A 59 -16.47 -17.99 -4.98
N MET A 60 -15.83 -17.69 -6.12
CA MET A 60 -15.49 -18.69 -7.14
C MET A 60 -14.44 -19.69 -6.62
N PHE A 61 -13.40 -19.20 -5.91
CA PHE A 61 -12.42 -20.10 -5.28
C PHE A 61 -13.06 -20.99 -4.21
N SER A 62 -14.02 -20.46 -3.43
CA SER A 62 -14.79 -21.28 -2.48
C SER A 62 -15.51 -22.40 -3.19
N HIS A 63 -16.17 -22.10 -4.31
CA HIS A 63 -16.91 -23.10 -5.09
C HIS A 63 -15.98 -24.13 -5.73
N ASP A 64 -14.95 -23.67 -6.50
CA ASP A 64 -14.12 -24.56 -7.32
C ASP A 64 -13.18 -25.46 -6.51
N PHE A 65 -12.73 -24.97 -5.34
CA PHE A 65 -11.83 -25.73 -4.46
C PHE A 65 -12.52 -26.30 -3.22
N GLY A 66 -13.83 -26.14 -3.07
CA GLY A 66 -14.58 -26.63 -1.91
C GLY A 66 -14.16 -25.99 -0.59
N LEU A 67 -13.90 -24.66 -0.58
CA LEU A 67 -13.33 -23.96 0.56
C LEU A 67 -14.36 -23.16 1.34
N SER A 68 -14.11 -23.01 2.64
CA SER A 68 -14.82 -22.00 3.42
C SER A 68 -14.40 -20.58 2.98
N PRO A 69 -15.25 -19.55 3.15
CA PRO A 69 -14.88 -18.16 2.87
C PRO A 69 -13.63 -17.69 3.62
N ALA A 70 -13.41 -18.21 4.84
CA ALA A 70 -12.18 -17.96 5.61
C ALA A 70 -10.94 -18.50 4.90
N ALA A 71 -10.98 -19.74 4.38
CA ALA A 71 -9.88 -20.33 3.64
C ALA A 71 -9.64 -19.59 2.31
N ALA A 72 -10.70 -19.26 1.57
CA ALA A 72 -10.62 -18.53 0.30
C ALA A 72 -9.98 -17.13 0.47
N SER A 73 -10.18 -16.47 1.63
CA SER A 73 -9.55 -15.18 1.93
C SER A 73 -8.02 -15.25 1.95
N GLY A 74 -7.47 -16.45 2.10
CA GLY A 74 -6.03 -16.72 1.99
C GLY A 74 -5.42 -16.20 0.69
N VAL A 75 -6.16 -16.15 -0.42
CA VAL A 75 -5.66 -15.61 -1.69
C VAL A 75 -5.24 -14.15 -1.60
N VAL A 76 -5.89 -13.35 -0.75
CA VAL A 76 -5.54 -11.95 -0.48
C VAL A 76 -4.51 -11.88 0.64
N SER A 77 -4.74 -12.61 1.73
CA SER A 77 -3.95 -12.55 2.95
C SER A 77 -2.52 -13.08 2.77
N ALA A 78 -2.33 -14.15 1.99
CA ALA A 78 -1.01 -14.67 1.67
C ALA A 78 -0.14 -13.62 0.96
N ALA A 79 -0.72 -12.91 -0.01
CA ALA A 79 -0.01 -11.87 -0.75
C ALA A 79 0.28 -10.64 0.13
N THR A 80 -0.71 -10.13 0.85
CA THR A 80 -0.56 -8.93 1.67
C THR A 80 0.31 -9.16 2.90
N GLY A 81 0.20 -10.33 3.53
CA GLY A 81 1.05 -10.72 4.67
C GLY A 81 2.52 -10.87 4.26
N ALA A 82 2.76 -11.57 3.14
CA ALA A 82 4.10 -11.73 2.60
C ALA A 82 4.73 -10.39 2.19
N LEU A 83 3.95 -9.51 1.55
CA LEU A 83 4.36 -8.16 1.21
C LEU A 83 4.73 -7.37 2.47
N ALA A 84 3.90 -7.42 3.52
CA ALA A 84 4.14 -6.71 4.78
C ALA A 84 5.49 -7.07 5.42
N VAL A 85 5.82 -8.34 5.44
CA VAL A 85 7.10 -8.85 5.98
C VAL A 85 8.27 -8.46 5.07
N ALA A 86 8.06 -8.48 3.75
CA ALA A 86 9.11 -8.19 2.77
C ALA A 86 9.40 -6.70 2.56
N LEU A 87 8.55 -5.77 3.03
CA LEU A 87 8.74 -4.31 2.83
C LEU A 87 10.10 -3.82 3.31
N ILE A 88 10.47 -4.15 4.55
CA ILE A 88 11.75 -3.71 5.14
C ILE A 88 12.93 -4.36 4.42
N PRO A 89 13.01 -5.70 4.25
CA PRO A 89 14.05 -6.35 3.47
C PRO A 89 14.21 -5.77 2.05
N MET A 90 13.11 -5.49 1.35
CA MET A 90 13.16 -4.94 0.00
C MET A 90 13.66 -3.49 -0.04
N SER A 91 13.33 -2.67 0.96
CA SER A 91 13.91 -1.33 1.12
C SER A 91 15.43 -1.43 1.27
N LEU A 92 15.90 -2.33 2.14
CA LEU A 92 17.32 -2.55 2.39
C LEU A 92 18.06 -3.07 1.14
N LEU A 93 17.41 -3.95 0.38
CA LEU A 93 17.93 -4.45 -0.89
C LEU A 93 18.09 -3.32 -1.91
N ALA A 94 17.11 -2.40 -1.96
CA ALA A 94 17.15 -1.24 -2.82
C ALA A 94 18.21 -0.21 -2.41
N ASP A 95 18.52 -0.10 -1.11
CA ASP A 95 19.62 0.71 -0.59
C ASP A 95 21.00 0.16 -1.01
N ARG A 96 21.10 -1.13 -1.31
CA ARG A 96 22.33 -1.78 -1.75
C ARG A 96 22.49 -1.83 -3.27
N TYR A 97 21.45 -2.24 -3.99
CA TYR A 97 21.51 -2.55 -5.43
C TYR A 97 20.93 -1.45 -6.31
N GLY A 98 20.33 -0.41 -5.70
CA GLY A 98 19.72 0.71 -6.41
C GLY A 98 18.20 0.59 -6.54
N ARG A 99 17.53 1.73 -6.66
CA ARG A 99 16.08 1.86 -6.65
C ARG A 99 15.44 1.20 -7.88
N LYS A 100 15.85 1.62 -9.08
CA LYS A 100 15.27 1.17 -10.34
C LYS A 100 15.40 -0.34 -10.57
N PRO A 101 16.58 -1.00 -10.40
CA PRO A 101 16.70 -2.43 -10.59
C PRO A 101 15.74 -3.24 -9.70
N VAL A 102 15.64 -2.88 -8.43
CA VAL A 102 14.75 -3.55 -7.48
C VAL A 102 13.30 -3.40 -7.89
N MET A 103 12.84 -2.18 -8.21
CA MET A 103 11.46 -1.95 -8.65
C MET A 103 11.11 -2.70 -9.94
N ASN A 104 12.01 -2.71 -10.93
CA ASN A 104 11.80 -3.42 -12.19
C ASN A 104 11.68 -4.93 -11.99
N LEU A 105 12.61 -5.53 -11.22
CA LEU A 105 12.58 -6.95 -10.90
C LEU A 105 11.30 -7.30 -10.13
N SER A 106 10.93 -6.48 -9.17
CA SER A 106 9.72 -6.64 -8.35
C SER A 106 8.46 -6.69 -9.20
N LEU A 107 8.28 -5.73 -10.10
CA LEU A 107 7.08 -5.66 -10.93
C LEU A 107 7.04 -6.79 -11.95
N GLY A 108 8.17 -7.07 -12.62
CA GLY A 108 8.27 -8.14 -13.61
C GLY A 108 8.01 -9.52 -13.01
N LEU A 109 8.65 -9.82 -11.87
CA LEU A 109 8.48 -11.09 -11.17
C LEU A 109 7.05 -11.25 -10.63
N ALA A 110 6.48 -10.18 -10.04
CA ALA A 110 5.11 -10.22 -9.55
C ALA A 110 4.09 -10.46 -10.68
N ALA A 111 4.29 -9.82 -11.84
CA ALA A 111 3.43 -10.03 -13.01
C ALA A 111 3.52 -11.47 -13.55
N LEU A 112 4.74 -12.03 -13.63
CA LEU A 112 4.96 -13.41 -14.03
C LEU A 112 4.28 -14.39 -13.04
N LEU A 113 4.46 -14.19 -11.74
CA LEU A 113 3.83 -15.04 -10.71
C LEU A 113 2.29 -14.91 -10.73
N THR A 114 1.76 -13.72 -11.06
CA THR A 114 0.32 -13.53 -11.27
C THR A 114 -0.16 -14.32 -12.49
N LEU A 115 0.58 -14.30 -13.59
CA LEU A 115 0.25 -15.10 -14.78
C LEU A 115 0.30 -16.59 -14.49
N LEU A 116 1.34 -17.06 -13.79
CA LEU A 116 1.47 -18.47 -13.37
C LEU A 116 0.34 -18.92 -12.44
N ALA A 117 -0.22 -17.99 -11.62
CA ALA A 117 -1.34 -18.29 -10.74
C ALA A 117 -2.61 -18.70 -11.51
N ALA A 118 -2.77 -18.28 -12.77
CA ALA A 118 -3.86 -18.72 -13.65
C ALA A 118 -3.82 -20.24 -13.94
N PHE A 119 -2.65 -20.85 -13.86
CA PHE A 119 -2.44 -22.27 -14.14
C PHE A 119 -2.38 -23.13 -12.86
N ALA A 120 -2.72 -22.57 -11.70
CA ALA A 120 -2.70 -23.31 -10.45
C ALA A 120 -3.71 -24.48 -10.49
N GLY A 121 -3.23 -25.69 -10.27
CA GLY A 121 -4.05 -26.91 -10.23
C GLY A 121 -4.66 -27.18 -8.84
N SER A 122 -4.15 -26.48 -7.79
CA SER A 122 -4.67 -26.60 -6.43
C SER A 122 -4.65 -25.24 -5.72
N PHE A 123 -5.48 -25.11 -4.69
CA PHE A 123 -5.48 -23.88 -3.88
C PHE A 123 -4.16 -23.65 -3.16
N GLY A 124 -3.46 -24.72 -2.73
CA GLY A 124 -2.13 -24.61 -2.13
C GLY A 124 -1.08 -24.03 -3.09
N GLN A 125 -1.11 -24.42 -4.37
CA GLN A 125 -0.26 -23.81 -5.40
C GLN A 125 -0.61 -22.33 -5.62
N LEU A 126 -1.90 -22.01 -5.66
CA LEU A 126 -2.36 -20.62 -5.77
C LEU A 126 -1.83 -19.78 -4.60
N LEU A 127 -1.95 -20.27 -3.36
CA LEU A 127 -1.44 -19.58 -2.17
C LEU A 127 0.08 -19.38 -2.20
N LEU A 128 0.83 -20.42 -2.63
CA LEU A 128 2.29 -20.31 -2.78
C LEU A 128 2.65 -19.21 -3.78
N LEU A 129 2.04 -19.23 -4.97
CA LEU A 129 2.28 -18.21 -6.00
C LEU A 129 1.88 -16.82 -5.53
N ARG A 130 0.78 -16.68 -4.77
CA ARG A 130 0.36 -15.42 -4.15
C ARG A 130 1.35 -14.93 -3.10
N THR A 131 1.90 -15.84 -2.28
CA THR A 131 2.93 -15.53 -1.28
C THR A 131 4.20 -15.01 -1.95
N LEU A 132 4.71 -15.74 -2.94
CA LEU A 132 5.90 -15.33 -3.70
C LEU A 132 5.69 -14.01 -4.43
N MET A 133 4.50 -13.81 -5.03
CA MET A 133 4.11 -12.56 -5.67
C MET A 133 4.09 -11.40 -4.66
N GLY A 134 3.56 -11.61 -3.46
CA GLY A 134 3.57 -10.60 -2.40
C GLY A 134 4.98 -10.18 -1.98
N ILE A 135 5.90 -11.16 -1.82
CA ILE A 135 7.32 -10.89 -1.54
C ILE A 135 7.93 -10.06 -2.68
N ALA A 136 7.76 -10.51 -3.93
CA ALA A 136 8.28 -9.81 -5.09
C ALA A 136 7.75 -8.37 -5.16
N LEU A 137 6.44 -8.20 -4.99
CA LEU A 137 5.75 -6.91 -5.15
C LEU A 137 6.17 -5.86 -4.12
N ALA A 138 6.68 -6.28 -2.94
CA ALA A 138 7.07 -5.37 -1.86
C ALA A 138 8.11 -4.33 -2.28
N GLY A 139 8.93 -4.60 -3.30
CA GLY A 139 9.94 -3.66 -3.77
C GLY A 139 9.39 -2.40 -4.44
N ILE A 140 8.11 -2.37 -4.87
CA ILE A 140 7.51 -1.14 -5.39
C ILE A 140 7.12 -0.19 -4.25
N PRO A 141 6.19 -0.52 -3.32
CA PRO A 141 5.77 0.42 -2.29
C PRO A 141 6.89 0.79 -1.31
N ALA A 142 7.88 -0.11 -1.10
CA ALA A 142 9.01 0.17 -0.24
C ALA A 142 9.97 1.24 -0.81
N VAL A 143 10.05 1.37 -2.14
CA VAL A 143 11.13 2.09 -2.82
C VAL A 143 10.64 3.29 -3.64
N ALA A 144 9.40 3.24 -4.13
CA ALA A 144 8.86 4.22 -5.07
C ALA A 144 8.98 5.68 -4.61
N MET A 145 8.63 5.95 -3.36
CA MET A 145 8.66 7.31 -2.80
C MET A 145 10.10 7.82 -2.64
N ALA A 146 11.03 6.94 -2.26
CA ALA A 146 12.45 7.27 -2.17
C ALA A 146 13.02 7.60 -3.56
N TYR A 147 12.75 6.76 -4.56
CA TYR A 147 13.14 7.01 -5.94
C TYR A 147 12.66 8.39 -6.45
N LEU A 148 11.36 8.68 -6.25
CA LEU A 148 10.79 9.96 -6.67
C LEU A 148 11.47 11.15 -5.97
N SER A 149 11.72 11.06 -4.65
CA SER A 149 12.37 12.14 -3.89
C SER A 149 13.84 12.35 -4.26
N GLU A 150 14.54 11.30 -4.72
CA GLU A 150 15.92 11.37 -5.17
C GLU A 150 16.03 11.97 -6.56
N GLU A 151 15.16 11.58 -7.50
CA GLU A 151 15.29 11.92 -8.94
C GLU A 151 14.51 13.16 -9.36
N ILE A 152 13.50 13.59 -8.60
CA ILE A 152 12.63 14.72 -8.95
C ILE A 152 12.98 15.95 -8.12
N GLU A 153 12.93 17.12 -8.74
CA GLU A 153 13.09 18.40 -8.07
C GLU A 153 12.03 18.61 -6.98
N PRO A 154 12.38 19.16 -5.78
CA PRO A 154 11.44 19.33 -4.69
C PRO A 154 10.15 20.08 -5.05
N ALA A 155 10.24 21.08 -5.92
CA ALA A 155 9.07 21.86 -6.38
C ALA A 155 8.10 21.03 -7.23
N SER A 156 8.57 19.97 -7.90
CA SER A 156 7.82 19.11 -8.81
C SER A 156 7.41 17.78 -8.18
N LEU A 157 7.96 17.47 -6.99
CA LEU A 157 7.82 16.15 -6.34
C LEU A 157 6.37 15.81 -6.01
N GLY A 158 5.62 16.78 -5.49
CA GLY A 158 4.22 16.57 -5.10
C GLY A 158 3.34 16.10 -6.25
N GLN A 159 3.56 16.62 -7.46
CA GLN A 159 2.80 16.23 -8.65
C GLN A 159 3.05 14.76 -9.01
N SER A 160 4.31 14.32 -9.02
CA SER A 160 4.67 12.94 -9.38
C SER A 160 4.24 11.94 -8.30
N MET A 161 4.41 12.29 -7.02
CA MET A 161 3.91 11.48 -5.90
C MET A 161 2.39 11.33 -5.94
N GLY A 162 1.67 12.43 -6.22
CA GLY A 162 0.21 12.41 -6.36
C GLY A 162 -0.23 11.48 -7.50
N LEU A 163 0.47 11.51 -8.63
CA LEU A 163 0.16 10.62 -9.77
C LEU A 163 0.45 9.15 -9.44
N TYR A 164 1.54 8.84 -8.73
CA TYR A 164 1.83 7.49 -8.25
C TYR A 164 0.73 6.97 -7.30
N ILE A 165 0.31 7.79 -6.33
CA ILE A 165 -0.76 7.43 -5.38
C ILE A 165 -2.10 7.25 -6.10
N ALA A 166 -2.40 8.09 -7.10
CA ALA A 166 -3.59 7.91 -7.94
C ALA A 166 -3.52 6.59 -8.72
N GLY A 167 -2.35 6.21 -9.26
CA GLY A 167 -2.12 4.92 -9.88
C GLY A 167 -2.43 3.76 -8.93
N ASN A 168 -1.95 3.82 -7.70
CA ASN A 168 -2.22 2.80 -6.68
C ASN A 168 -3.73 2.63 -6.42
N ALA A 169 -4.44 3.73 -6.21
CA ALA A 169 -5.87 3.71 -5.91
C ALA A 169 -6.71 3.22 -7.11
N LEU A 170 -6.43 3.75 -8.30
CA LEU A 170 -7.11 3.33 -9.52
C LEU A 170 -6.80 1.87 -9.88
N GLY A 171 -5.56 1.42 -9.69
CA GLY A 171 -5.18 0.03 -9.90
C GLY A 171 -5.93 -0.92 -8.96
N GLY A 172 -5.98 -0.57 -7.68
CA GLY A 172 -6.72 -1.35 -6.69
C GLY A 172 -8.23 -1.42 -6.97
N MET A 173 -8.83 -0.34 -7.46
CA MET A 173 -10.22 -0.29 -7.88
C MET A 173 -10.46 -1.08 -9.16
N SER A 174 -9.73 -0.72 -10.22
CA SER A 174 -9.95 -1.25 -11.57
C SER A 174 -9.64 -2.74 -11.65
N GLY A 175 -8.57 -3.22 -10.99
CA GLY A 175 -8.23 -4.63 -10.97
C GLY A 175 -9.38 -5.49 -10.43
N ARG A 176 -10.00 -5.07 -9.33
CA ARG A 176 -11.18 -5.76 -8.76
C ARG A 176 -12.39 -5.69 -9.66
N PHE A 177 -12.70 -4.49 -10.16
CA PHE A 177 -13.86 -4.27 -11.02
C PHE A 177 -13.76 -5.11 -12.31
N PHE A 178 -12.63 -5.05 -13.02
CA PHE A 178 -12.46 -5.78 -14.29
C PHE A 178 -12.42 -7.30 -14.08
N LEU A 179 -11.79 -7.82 -13.03
CA LEU A 179 -11.81 -9.25 -12.79
C LEU A 179 -13.22 -9.74 -12.42
N SER A 180 -13.96 -8.96 -11.63
CA SER A 180 -15.34 -9.26 -11.30
C SER A 180 -16.23 -9.24 -12.55
N LEU A 181 -16.05 -8.25 -13.43
CA LEU A 181 -16.77 -8.14 -14.68
C LEU A 181 -16.45 -9.32 -15.62
N MET A 182 -15.18 -9.68 -15.78
CA MET A 182 -14.76 -10.81 -16.60
C MET A 182 -15.31 -12.14 -16.09
N SER A 183 -15.50 -12.30 -14.77
CA SER A 183 -15.99 -13.53 -14.17
C SER A 183 -17.44 -13.89 -14.53
N GLU A 184 -18.17 -13.03 -15.25
CA GLU A 184 -19.48 -13.36 -15.80
C GLU A 184 -19.42 -14.20 -17.07
N TRP A 185 -18.36 -14.05 -17.86
CA TRP A 185 -18.23 -14.71 -19.16
C TRP A 185 -17.02 -15.64 -19.27
N ALA A 186 -16.09 -15.51 -18.36
CA ALA A 186 -14.81 -16.22 -18.34
C ALA A 186 -14.58 -16.90 -17.01
N SER A 187 -13.75 -17.93 -17.01
CA SER A 187 -13.28 -18.56 -15.78
C SER A 187 -12.36 -17.58 -15.01
N TRP A 188 -12.22 -17.80 -13.69
CA TRP A 188 -11.26 -17.05 -12.90
C TRP A 188 -9.82 -17.19 -13.43
N ARG A 189 -9.50 -18.34 -14.06
CA ARG A 189 -8.19 -18.57 -14.68
C ARG A 189 -7.90 -17.60 -15.82
N GLU A 190 -8.86 -17.43 -16.71
CA GLU A 190 -8.75 -16.47 -17.83
C GLU A 190 -8.65 -15.03 -17.33
N ALA A 191 -9.46 -14.66 -16.33
CA ALA A 191 -9.42 -13.35 -15.73
C ALA A 191 -8.04 -13.06 -15.08
N VAL A 192 -7.48 -14.02 -14.36
CA VAL A 192 -6.15 -13.91 -13.73
C VAL A 192 -5.04 -13.92 -14.79
N ALA A 193 -5.17 -14.68 -15.88
CA ALA A 193 -4.21 -14.66 -16.98
C ALA A 193 -4.15 -13.27 -17.64
N VAL A 194 -5.31 -12.67 -17.92
CA VAL A 194 -5.39 -11.29 -18.45
C VAL A 194 -4.75 -10.29 -17.50
N LEU A 195 -5.00 -10.41 -16.19
CA LEU A 195 -4.34 -9.57 -15.19
C LEU A 195 -2.82 -9.73 -15.21
N GLY A 196 -2.32 -10.96 -15.30
CA GLY A 196 -0.89 -11.26 -15.39
C GLY A 196 -0.25 -10.69 -16.64
N LEU A 197 -0.89 -10.86 -17.81
CA LEU A 197 -0.44 -10.28 -19.09
C LEU A 197 -0.42 -8.76 -19.04
N PHE A 198 -1.47 -8.13 -18.52
CA PHE A 198 -1.51 -6.68 -18.30
C PHE A 198 -0.36 -6.24 -17.37
N GLY A 199 -0.08 -6.99 -16.31
CA GLY A 199 1.04 -6.75 -15.41
C GLY A 199 2.39 -6.81 -16.12
N LEU A 200 2.62 -7.80 -17.01
CA LEU A 200 3.84 -7.92 -17.81
C LEU A 200 4.02 -6.74 -18.77
N VAL A 201 2.95 -6.34 -19.48
CA VAL A 201 2.98 -5.15 -20.34
C VAL A 201 3.32 -3.90 -19.51
N SER A 202 2.68 -3.75 -18.35
CA SER A 202 2.95 -2.63 -17.43
C SER A 202 4.39 -2.64 -16.91
N ALA A 203 4.97 -3.81 -16.64
CA ALA A 203 6.36 -3.95 -16.23
C ALA A 203 7.34 -3.51 -17.33
N VAL A 204 7.06 -3.86 -18.59
CA VAL A 204 7.85 -3.41 -19.75
C VAL A 204 7.74 -1.90 -19.93
N VAL A 205 6.54 -1.33 -19.84
CA VAL A 205 6.33 0.12 -19.91
C VAL A 205 7.07 0.82 -18.77
N PHE A 206 6.94 0.32 -17.55
CA PHE A 206 7.62 0.85 -16.37
C PHE A 206 9.15 0.85 -16.56
N TRP A 207 9.72 -0.29 -16.95
CA TRP A 207 11.15 -0.42 -17.21
C TRP A 207 11.66 0.58 -18.23
N ARG A 208 10.92 0.78 -19.34
CA ARG A 208 11.28 1.73 -20.39
C ARG A 208 11.08 3.18 -19.97
N CYS A 209 10.10 3.47 -19.11
CA CYS A 209 9.77 4.83 -18.72
C CYS A 209 10.68 5.39 -17.62
N LEU A 210 11.19 4.56 -16.72
CA LEU A 210 12.02 5.03 -15.63
C LEU A 210 13.48 5.27 -16.10
N PRO A 211 14.05 6.46 -15.87
CA PRO A 211 15.48 6.69 -16.03
C PRO A 211 16.30 5.91 -14.98
N PRO A 212 17.60 5.71 -15.19
CA PRO A 212 18.49 5.19 -14.14
C PRO A 212 18.48 6.08 -12.90
N SER A 213 18.67 5.47 -11.73
CA SER A 213 18.80 6.19 -10.45
C SER A 213 20.14 6.94 -10.42
N ARG A 214 20.13 8.23 -10.82
CA ARG A 214 21.35 9.05 -10.97
C ARG A 214 21.78 9.71 -9.67
N HIS A 215 20.83 9.93 -8.76
CA HIS A 215 21.07 10.56 -7.46
C HIS A 215 21.11 9.55 -6.30
N PHE A 216 21.04 8.26 -6.63
CA PHE A 216 21.16 7.19 -5.67
C PHE A 216 22.55 7.13 -5.06
N ARG A 217 22.61 7.06 -3.73
CA ARG A 217 23.84 6.83 -2.97
C ARG A 217 23.66 5.54 -2.15
N PRO A 218 24.51 4.51 -2.40
CA PRO A 218 24.45 3.28 -1.62
C PRO A 218 24.64 3.59 -0.12
N ALA A 219 23.72 3.16 0.70
CA ALA A 219 23.84 3.28 2.14
C ALA A 219 24.40 1.97 2.73
N ARG A 220 25.35 2.08 3.66
CA ARG A 220 25.80 0.92 4.44
C ARG A 220 24.76 0.63 5.50
N LEU A 221 24.26 -0.59 5.49
CA LEU A 221 23.35 -1.09 6.51
C LEU A 221 24.11 -1.33 7.79
N VAL A 222 23.81 -0.53 8.81
CA VAL A 222 24.27 -0.77 10.18
C VAL A 222 23.08 -1.30 10.97
N LEU A 223 23.01 -2.63 11.17
CA LEU A 223 21.91 -3.29 11.91
C LEU A 223 21.70 -2.70 13.31
N GLY A 224 22.77 -2.23 13.95
CA GLY A 224 22.70 -1.53 15.25
C GLY A 224 21.88 -0.25 15.19
N GLU A 225 22.03 0.55 14.14
CA GLU A 225 21.24 1.77 13.92
C GLU A 225 19.77 1.46 13.66
N VAL A 226 19.47 0.43 12.85
CA VAL A 226 18.09 -0.01 12.60
C VAL A 226 17.43 -0.43 13.91
N ARG A 227 18.12 -1.23 14.75
CA ARG A 227 17.60 -1.66 16.06
C ARG A 227 17.42 -0.48 17.02
N GLY A 228 18.35 0.48 17.03
CA GLY A 228 18.25 1.69 17.83
C GLY A 228 17.06 2.56 17.43
N ASN A 229 16.88 2.79 16.12
CA ASN A 229 15.75 3.56 15.59
C ASN A 229 14.41 2.86 15.82
N LEU A 230 14.36 1.51 15.71
CA LEU A 230 13.16 0.73 16.03
C LEU A 230 12.76 0.92 17.50
N ARG A 231 13.71 0.80 18.44
CA ARG A 231 13.46 1.06 19.87
C ARG A 231 12.96 2.47 20.11
N LEU A 232 13.55 3.46 19.45
CA LEU A 232 13.13 4.87 19.54
C LEU A 232 11.68 5.04 19.10
N HIS A 233 11.29 4.42 17.98
CA HIS A 233 9.92 4.51 17.48
C HIS A 233 8.90 3.78 18.36
N LEU A 234 9.28 2.63 18.92
CA LEU A 234 8.42 1.87 19.83
C LEU A 234 8.30 2.51 21.23
N ALA A 235 9.28 3.32 21.65
CA ALA A 235 9.24 4.08 22.89
C ALA A 235 8.51 5.43 22.78
N ASP A 236 8.12 5.86 21.58
CA ASP A 236 7.37 7.10 21.37
C ASP A 236 5.91 6.97 21.85
N ASP A 237 5.37 8.00 22.51
CA ASP A 237 4.03 7.98 23.08
C ASP A 237 2.88 7.88 22.04
N GLY A 238 3.15 8.13 20.76
CA GLY A 238 2.15 8.16 19.70
C GLY A 238 2.39 7.20 18.54
N LEU A 239 3.66 6.95 18.14
CA LEU A 239 3.96 6.11 16.98
C LEU A 239 3.41 4.69 17.09
N PRO A 240 3.55 3.96 18.23
CA PRO A 240 2.96 2.62 18.35
C PRO A 240 1.44 2.62 18.19
N TRP A 241 0.77 3.64 18.68
CA TRP A 241 -0.68 3.78 18.54
C TRP A 241 -1.10 4.09 17.11
N LEU A 242 -0.28 4.83 16.36
CA LEU A 242 -0.50 5.04 14.93
C LEU A 242 -0.24 3.77 14.12
N PHE A 243 0.72 2.93 14.50
CA PHE A 243 0.93 1.61 13.91
C PHE A 243 -0.27 0.68 14.18
N ALA A 244 -0.79 0.65 15.42
CA ALA A 244 -1.99 -0.09 15.78
C ALA A 244 -3.22 0.44 15.02
N THR A 245 -3.34 1.76 14.85
CA THR A 245 -4.39 2.38 14.03
C THR A 245 -4.31 1.87 12.59
N ALA A 246 -3.12 1.83 11.98
CA ALA A 246 -2.94 1.32 10.62
C ALA A 246 -3.41 -0.14 10.48
N PHE A 247 -3.01 -0.98 11.44
CA PHE A 247 -3.41 -2.40 11.51
C PHE A 247 -4.93 -2.56 11.55
N LEU A 248 -5.61 -1.84 12.46
CA LEU A 248 -7.06 -1.93 12.63
C LEU A 248 -7.82 -1.35 11.44
N LEU A 249 -7.41 -0.18 10.93
CA LEU A 249 -8.05 0.45 9.77
C LEU A 249 -8.04 -0.46 8.55
N MET A 250 -6.84 -0.95 8.17
CA MET A 250 -6.72 -1.81 6.99
C MET A 250 -7.33 -3.18 7.22
N GLY A 251 -7.20 -3.71 8.44
CA GLY A 251 -7.84 -4.96 8.81
C GLY A 251 -9.35 -4.90 8.63
N CYS A 252 -10.02 -3.90 9.18
CA CYS A 252 -11.46 -3.72 9.02
C CYS A 252 -11.86 -3.45 7.56
N PHE A 253 -11.04 -2.68 6.83
CA PHE A 253 -11.31 -2.36 5.43
C PHE A 253 -11.22 -3.59 4.52
N VAL A 254 -10.15 -4.37 4.61
CA VAL A 254 -10.00 -5.60 3.82
C VAL A 254 -11.05 -6.62 4.20
N SER A 255 -11.36 -6.76 5.50
CA SER A 255 -12.39 -7.69 5.98
C SER A 255 -13.75 -7.37 5.39
N LEU A 256 -14.19 -6.11 5.44
CA LEU A 256 -15.46 -5.72 4.83
C LEU A 256 -15.52 -6.16 3.37
N TYR A 257 -14.52 -5.79 2.57
CA TYR A 257 -14.52 -6.10 1.14
C TYR A 257 -14.29 -7.58 0.80
N ASN A 258 -13.64 -8.35 1.68
CA ASN A 258 -13.50 -9.81 1.50
C ASN A 258 -14.85 -10.52 1.59
N TYR A 259 -15.70 -10.14 2.53
CA TYR A 259 -16.95 -10.85 2.79
C TYR A 259 -18.18 -10.18 2.16
N LEU A 260 -18.04 -8.94 1.69
CA LEU A 260 -19.11 -8.21 1.01
C LEU A 260 -19.58 -8.93 -0.26
N GLY A 261 -18.66 -9.54 -1.03
CA GLY A 261 -19.00 -10.30 -2.22
C GLY A 261 -19.92 -11.49 -1.92
N TYR A 262 -19.64 -12.21 -0.84
CA TYR A 262 -20.50 -13.30 -0.37
C TYR A 262 -21.86 -12.77 0.10
N HIS A 263 -21.88 -11.67 0.85
CA HIS A 263 -23.10 -11.07 1.37
C HIS A 263 -24.04 -10.60 0.26
N LEU A 264 -23.49 -9.90 -0.74
CA LEU A 264 -24.30 -9.34 -1.82
C LEU A 264 -24.73 -10.38 -2.86
N ALA A 265 -24.01 -11.51 -2.98
CA ALA A 265 -24.38 -12.61 -3.87
C ALA A 265 -25.52 -13.49 -3.28
N LEU A 266 -25.79 -13.40 -1.99
CA LEU A 266 -26.86 -14.15 -1.31
C LEU A 266 -28.16 -13.34 -1.22
N ALA A 267 -29.28 -14.05 -0.88
CA ALA A 267 -30.53 -13.39 -0.56
C ALA A 267 -30.36 -12.40 0.62
N PRO A 268 -31.05 -11.27 0.62
CA PRO A 268 -32.10 -10.84 -0.31
C PRO A 268 -31.57 -10.17 -1.61
N PHE A 269 -30.27 -9.94 -1.76
CA PHE A 269 -29.71 -9.11 -2.83
C PHE A 269 -29.53 -9.87 -4.14
N ASN A 270 -28.97 -11.08 -4.11
CA ASN A 270 -28.73 -11.96 -5.26
C ASN A 270 -28.04 -11.23 -6.45
N LEU A 271 -27.03 -10.41 -6.14
CA LEU A 271 -26.32 -9.63 -7.15
C LEU A 271 -25.40 -10.52 -8.01
N SER A 272 -25.32 -10.19 -9.28
CA SER A 272 -24.35 -10.79 -10.21
C SER A 272 -22.90 -10.39 -9.84
N PRO A 273 -21.88 -11.15 -10.29
CA PRO A 273 -20.48 -10.80 -10.05
C PRO A 273 -20.13 -9.38 -10.50
N SER A 274 -20.61 -8.91 -11.66
CA SER A 274 -20.34 -7.55 -12.14
C SER A 274 -20.97 -6.48 -11.26
N ALA A 275 -22.20 -6.72 -10.76
CA ALA A 275 -22.87 -5.80 -9.84
C ALA A 275 -22.12 -5.71 -8.50
N VAL A 276 -21.61 -6.85 -7.98
CA VAL A 276 -20.70 -6.86 -6.82
C VAL A 276 -19.41 -6.10 -7.14
N GLY A 277 -18.85 -6.29 -8.33
CA GLY A 277 -17.67 -5.59 -8.80
C GLY A 277 -17.85 -4.07 -8.88
N ALA A 278 -19.05 -3.61 -9.26
CA ALA A 278 -19.36 -2.19 -9.31
C ALA A 278 -19.25 -1.47 -7.95
N VAL A 279 -19.39 -2.19 -6.84
CA VAL A 279 -19.21 -1.63 -5.50
C VAL A 279 -17.78 -1.12 -5.28
N PHE A 280 -16.77 -1.70 -5.95
CA PHE A 280 -15.39 -1.21 -5.86
C PHE A 280 -15.21 0.16 -6.52
N LEU A 281 -16.14 0.63 -7.38
CA LEU A 281 -16.12 1.99 -7.92
C LEU A 281 -16.30 3.05 -6.81
N LEU A 282 -16.84 2.68 -5.65
CA LEU A 282 -16.92 3.55 -4.48
C LEU A 282 -15.53 3.98 -3.95
N TYR A 283 -14.45 3.35 -4.39
CA TYR A 283 -13.09 3.83 -4.13
C TYR A 283 -12.85 5.27 -4.66
N VAL A 284 -13.61 5.71 -5.66
CA VAL A 284 -13.60 7.11 -6.12
C VAL A 284 -13.97 8.06 -4.98
N VAL A 285 -14.98 7.69 -4.16
CA VAL A 285 -15.36 8.44 -2.96
C VAL A 285 -14.20 8.48 -1.96
N GLY A 286 -13.49 7.35 -1.81
CA GLY A 286 -12.30 7.26 -0.97
C GLY A 286 -11.15 8.15 -1.45
N MET A 287 -10.86 8.16 -2.74
CA MET A 287 -9.81 9.02 -3.31
C MET A 287 -10.10 10.50 -3.07
N TRP A 288 -11.35 10.93 -3.28
CA TRP A 288 -11.78 12.27 -2.96
C TRP A 288 -11.66 12.59 -1.47
N SER A 289 -12.10 11.65 -0.60
CA SER A 289 -11.96 11.76 0.85
C SER A 289 -10.50 11.98 1.26
N SER A 290 -9.57 11.20 0.75
CA SER A 290 -8.14 11.31 1.10
C SER A 290 -7.61 12.73 0.88
N ALA A 291 -7.93 13.34 -0.27
CA ALA A 291 -7.50 14.69 -0.60
C ALA A 291 -8.21 15.77 0.24
N TRP A 292 -9.51 15.62 0.45
CA TRP A 292 -10.31 16.60 1.19
C TRP A 292 -10.02 16.55 2.69
N VAL A 293 -9.99 15.35 3.28
CA VAL A 293 -9.72 15.12 4.71
C VAL A 293 -8.28 15.49 5.06
N GLY A 294 -7.32 15.25 4.14
CA GLY A 294 -5.94 15.69 4.31
C GLY A 294 -5.85 17.21 4.54
N ARG A 295 -6.54 18.00 3.70
CA ARG A 295 -6.61 19.47 3.86
C ARG A 295 -7.35 19.88 5.14
N LEU A 296 -8.41 19.17 5.49
CA LEU A 296 -9.15 19.39 6.74
C LEU A 296 -8.27 19.15 7.97
N ALA A 297 -7.47 18.09 7.93
CA ALA A 297 -6.53 17.74 9.00
C ALA A 297 -5.38 18.74 9.14
N ASP A 298 -4.98 19.41 8.07
CA ASP A 298 -4.00 20.49 8.14
C ASP A 298 -4.59 21.75 8.82
N ARG A 299 -5.89 22.02 8.65
CA ARG A 299 -6.60 23.16 9.25
C ARG A 299 -7.02 22.91 10.69
N LEU A 300 -7.66 21.77 10.97
CA LEU A 300 -8.25 21.46 12.28
C LEU A 300 -7.32 20.66 13.20
N GLY A 301 -6.19 20.19 12.67
CA GLY A 301 -5.28 19.32 13.36
C GLY A 301 -5.65 17.83 13.22
N ARG A 302 -4.65 16.99 12.95
CA ARG A 302 -4.81 15.53 12.72
C ARG A 302 -5.53 14.81 13.85
N ARG A 303 -5.24 15.18 15.08
CA ARG A 303 -5.86 14.61 16.29
C ARG A 303 -7.36 14.83 16.39
N ASN A 304 -7.87 15.93 15.82
CA ASN A 304 -9.29 16.26 15.85
C ASN A 304 -10.08 15.62 14.71
N VAL A 305 -9.41 15.21 13.62
CA VAL A 305 -10.05 14.64 12.44
C VAL A 305 -10.06 13.12 12.48
N LEU A 306 -9.02 12.47 13.01
CA LEU A 306 -8.86 11.01 12.97
C LEU A 306 -10.07 10.27 13.59
N TRP A 307 -10.47 10.65 14.80
CA TRP A 307 -11.58 9.99 15.50
C TRP A 307 -12.92 10.16 14.77
N VAL A 308 -13.14 11.30 14.10
CA VAL A 308 -14.36 11.55 13.30
C VAL A 308 -14.39 10.57 12.10
N MET A 309 -13.27 10.36 11.43
CA MET A 309 -13.20 9.44 10.29
C MET A 309 -13.46 8.00 10.72
N VAL A 310 -12.91 7.58 11.86
CA VAL A 310 -13.17 6.24 12.43
C VAL A 310 -14.65 6.09 12.84
N SER A 311 -15.27 7.13 13.39
CA SER A 311 -16.70 7.14 13.71
C SER A 311 -17.58 7.01 12.45
N LEU A 312 -17.19 7.67 11.35
CA LEU A 312 -17.86 7.50 10.06
C LEU A 312 -17.73 6.07 9.52
N MET A 313 -16.55 5.42 9.68
CA MET A 313 -16.42 4.02 9.34
C MET A 313 -17.42 3.16 10.13
N LEU A 314 -17.52 3.37 11.43
CA LEU A 314 -18.45 2.63 12.27
C LEU A 314 -19.91 2.84 11.84
N ALA A 315 -20.31 4.09 11.61
CA ALA A 315 -21.64 4.43 11.12
C ALA A 315 -21.93 3.81 9.74
N GLY A 316 -20.97 3.89 8.79
CA GLY A 316 -21.10 3.26 7.48
C GLY A 316 -21.22 1.74 7.58
N LEU A 317 -20.42 1.11 8.44
CA LEU A 317 -20.47 -0.33 8.68
C LEU A 317 -21.84 -0.78 9.20
N THR A 318 -22.44 -0.08 10.17
CA THR A 318 -23.75 -0.41 10.71
C THR A 318 -24.87 -0.30 9.67
N LEU A 319 -24.78 0.65 8.73
CA LEU A 319 -25.73 0.75 7.62
C LEU A 319 -25.73 -0.47 6.70
N THR A 320 -24.62 -1.21 6.63
CA THR A 320 -24.54 -2.43 5.80
C THR A 320 -25.35 -3.61 6.35
N LEU A 321 -25.88 -3.51 7.56
CA LEU A 321 -26.81 -4.50 8.15
C LEU A 321 -28.22 -4.39 7.55
N ALA A 322 -28.52 -3.34 6.81
CA ALA A 322 -29.83 -3.16 6.21
C ALA A 322 -30.12 -4.22 5.14
N GLY A 323 -31.37 -4.64 5.03
CA GLY A 323 -31.83 -5.57 4.01
C GLY A 323 -32.08 -4.93 2.62
N THR A 324 -31.66 -3.69 2.41
CA THR A 324 -31.91 -2.95 1.16
C THR A 324 -30.62 -2.32 0.63
N LEU A 325 -30.41 -2.38 -0.69
CA LEU A 325 -29.25 -1.78 -1.34
C LEU A 325 -29.18 -0.26 -1.17
N TRP A 326 -30.33 0.40 -1.02
CA TRP A 326 -30.42 1.85 -0.77
C TRP A 326 -29.75 2.31 0.51
N LEU A 327 -29.53 1.42 1.48
CA LEU A 327 -28.79 1.71 2.71
C LEU A 327 -27.40 1.06 2.71
N VAL A 328 -27.27 -0.14 2.14
CA VAL A 328 -26.00 -0.88 2.08
C VAL A 328 -24.97 -0.12 1.25
N VAL A 329 -25.33 0.32 0.04
CA VAL A 329 -24.38 1.01 -0.86
C VAL A 329 -23.89 2.35 -0.28
N PRO A 330 -24.77 3.26 0.21
CA PRO A 330 -24.31 4.43 0.96
C PRO A 330 -23.50 4.08 2.21
N GLY A 331 -23.86 3.01 2.92
CA GLY A 331 -23.10 2.53 4.08
C GLY A 331 -21.64 2.21 3.70
N ILE A 332 -21.45 1.47 2.61
CA ILE A 332 -20.12 1.14 2.07
C ILE A 332 -19.39 2.42 1.62
N ALA A 333 -20.09 3.37 0.99
CA ALA A 333 -19.52 4.65 0.57
C ALA A 333 -19.01 5.47 1.78
N VAL A 334 -19.81 5.58 2.85
CA VAL A 334 -19.44 6.29 4.09
C VAL A 334 -18.28 5.56 4.79
N PHE A 335 -18.31 4.24 4.86
CA PHE A 335 -17.22 3.44 5.40
C PHE A 335 -15.91 3.69 4.64
N THR A 336 -15.98 3.64 3.31
CA THR A 336 -14.83 3.87 2.42
C THR A 336 -14.30 5.28 2.54
N PHE A 337 -15.19 6.28 2.61
CA PHE A 337 -14.83 7.68 2.86
C PHE A 337 -14.06 7.81 4.19
N GLY A 338 -14.60 7.24 5.26
CA GLY A 338 -13.97 7.25 6.59
C GLY A 338 -12.59 6.59 6.59
N PHE A 339 -12.47 5.43 5.94
CA PHE A 339 -11.20 4.69 5.84
C PHE A 339 -10.10 5.51 5.15
N PHE A 340 -10.35 6.00 3.93
CA PHE A 340 -9.35 6.75 3.17
C PHE A 340 -8.96 8.06 3.89
N GLY A 341 -9.94 8.73 4.52
CA GLY A 341 -9.69 9.89 5.34
C GLY A 341 -8.82 9.58 6.56
N ALA A 342 -9.18 8.55 7.34
CA ALA A 342 -8.42 8.13 8.52
C ALA A 342 -7.00 7.70 8.16
N HIS A 343 -6.83 6.91 7.06
CA HIS A 343 -5.53 6.49 6.59
C HIS A 343 -4.65 7.67 6.14
N SER A 344 -5.21 8.63 5.40
CA SER A 344 -4.50 9.86 4.99
C SER A 344 -4.02 10.67 6.19
N VAL A 345 -4.86 10.82 7.21
CA VAL A 345 -4.52 11.51 8.47
C VAL A 345 -3.42 10.77 9.22
N ALA A 346 -3.59 9.47 9.46
CA ALA A 346 -2.66 8.66 10.25
C ALA A 346 -1.28 8.57 9.57
N SER A 347 -1.24 8.28 8.25
CA SER A 347 0.02 8.17 7.50
C SER A 347 0.79 9.51 7.48
N SER A 348 0.10 10.63 7.25
CA SER A 348 0.74 11.95 7.31
C SER A 348 1.22 12.34 8.71
N TRP A 349 0.57 11.81 9.75
CA TRP A 349 0.98 12.04 11.14
C TRP A 349 2.29 11.33 11.48
N ILE A 350 2.50 10.10 10.96
CA ILE A 350 3.77 9.37 11.09
C ILE A 350 4.95 10.23 10.64
N GLY A 351 4.89 10.78 9.43
CA GLY A 351 5.98 11.58 8.86
C GLY A 351 6.33 12.84 9.65
N ARG A 352 5.32 13.42 10.35
CA ARG A 352 5.52 14.61 11.21
C ARG A 352 5.99 14.25 12.62
N ARG A 353 5.58 13.08 13.16
CA ARG A 353 5.91 12.68 14.52
C ARG A 353 7.29 12.02 14.62
N ALA A 354 7.69 11.27 13.60
CA ALA A 354 9.01 10.64 13.57
C ALA A 354 10.12 11.68 13.46
N SER A 355 10.87 11.90 14.54
CA SER A 355 11.97 12.85 14.61
C SER A 355 13.21 12.38 13.85
N ARG A 356 13.47 11.05 13.85
CA ARG A 356 14.59 10.39 13.17
C ARG A 356 14.08 9.23 12.32
N ALA A 357 14.89 8.77 11.38
CA ALA A 357 14.62 7.58 10.54
C ALA A 357 13.16 7.52 10.04
N ARG A 358 12.64 8.62 9.50
CA ARG A 358 11.24 8.75 9.01
C ARG A 358 10.84 7.65 8.04
N GLY A 359 11.80 7.20 7.20
CA GLY A 359 11.57 6.08 6.27
C GLY A 359 11.25 4.77 7.00
N LEU A 360 11.97 4.45 8.09
CA LEU A 360 11.69 3.27 8.90
C LEU A 360 10.32 3.37 9.60
N ALA A 361 9.96 4.55 10.13
CA ALA A 361 8.64 4.76 10.74
C ALA A 361 7.50 4.55 9.72
N SER A 362 7.67 5.05 8.49
CA SER A 362 6.70 4.84 7.40
C SER A 362 6.64 3.38 6.95
N ALA A 363 7.78 2.68 6.89
CA ALA A 363 7.83 1.27 6.56
C ALA A 363 7.12 0.41 7.64
N LEU A 364 7.35 0.71 8.92
CA LEU A 364 6.65 0.05 10.03
C LEU A 364 5.13 0.28 9.98
N TYR A 365 4.71 1.52 9.69
CA TYR A 365 3.31 1.84 9.50
C TYR A 365 2.69 1.01 8.38
N LEU A 366 3.33 0.94 7.21
CA LEU A 366 2.85 0.15 6.08
C LEU A 366 2.89 -1.36 6.36
N SER A 367 3.91 -1.85 7.06
CA SER A 367 3.95 -3.26 7.49
C SER A 367 2.78 -3.59 8.40
N CYS A 368 2.49 -2.77 9.42
CA CYS A 368 1.32 -2.96 10.28
C CYS A 368 0.00 -2.85 9.49
N TYR A 369 -0.09 -1.92 8.56
CA TYR A 369 -1.23 -1.75 7.67
C TYR A 369 -1.53 -3.03 6.86
N TYR A 370 -0.55 -3.59 6.17
CA TYR A 370 -0.74 -4.81 5.39
C TYR A 370 -0.92 -6.06 6.26
N LEU A 371 -0.25 -6.14 7.45
CA LEU A 371 -0.47 -7.21 8.42
C LEU A 371 -1.90 -7.18 8.97
N GLY A 372 -2.47 -5.99 9.19
CA GLY A 372 -3.87 -5.84 9.57
C GLY A 372 -4.81 -6.39 8.50
N GLY A 373 -4.58 -6.00 7.24
CA GLY A 373 -5.36 -6.50 6.10
C GLY A 373 -5.25 -8.01 5.93
N SER A 374 -4.07 -8.59 6.15
CA SER A 374 -3.86 -10.04 6.10
C SER A 374 -4.51 -10.76 7.30
N GLY A 375 -4.19 -10.33 8.52
CA GLY A 375 -4.61 -11.02 9.74
C GLY A 375 -6.11 -10.91 10.01
N LEU A 376 -6.63 -9.68 10.13
CA LEU A 376 -8.07 -9.46 10.37
C LEU A 376 -8.90 -9.85 9.15
N GLY A 377 -8.36 -9.64 7.93
CA GLY A 377 -9.02 -10.05 6.69
C GLY A 377 -9.35 -11.54 6.64
N SER A 378 -8.47 -12.40 7.15
CA SER A 378 -8.71 -13.84 7.26
C SER A 378 -9.50 -14.20 8.52
N ALA A 379 -9.15 -13.62 9.67
CA ALA A 379 -9.80 -13.95 10.94
C ALA A 379 -11.32 -13.66 10.92
N SER A 380 -11.76 -12.63 10.20
CA SER A 380 -13.17 -12.29 10.03
C SER A 380 -13.99 -13.41 9.36
N GLY A 381 -13.32 -14.32 8.64
CA GLY A 381 -13.98 -15.49 8.05
C GLY A 381 -14.50 -16.48 9.07
N LEU A 382 -13.89 -16.55 10.24
CA LEU A 382 -14.43 -17.36 11.36
C LEU A 382 -15.76 -16.77 11.84
N MET A 383 -15.86 -15.45 11.87
CA MET A 383 -17.10 -14.75 12.25
C MET A 383 -18.18 -14.88 11.16
N TRP A 384 -17.77 -14.90 9.88
CA TRP A 384 -18.67 -15.23 8.78
C TRP A 384 -19.26 -16.63 8.93
N SER A 385 -18.43 -17.62 9.24
CA SER A 385 -18.88 -19.02 9.38
C SER A 385 -19.85 -19.24 10.55
N SER A 386 -19.75 -18.44 11.62
CA SER A 386 -20.60 -18.57 12.81
C SER A 386 -21.85 -17.68 12.79
N GLY A 387 -21.79 -16.49 12.16
CA GLY A 387 -22.86 -15.50 12.23
C GLY A 387 -23.13 -14.75 10.92
N GLY A 388 -22.63 -15.26 9.79
CA GLY A 388 -22.79 -14.61 8.49
C GLY A 388 -22.31 -13.16 8.48
N TRP A 389 -23.03 -12.30 7.75
CA TRP A 389 -22.67 -10.87 7.66
C TRP A 389 -22.75 -10.16 9.01
N GLY A 390 -23.76 -10.48 9.83
CA GLY A 390 -23.91 -9.92 11.18
C GLY A 390 -22.69 -10.21 12.07
N GLY A 391 -22.17 -11.44 12.02
CA GLY A 391 -20.96 -11.83 12.74
C GLY A 391 -19.72 -11.03 12.30
N VAL A 392 -19.55 -10.83 10.99
CA VAL A 392 -18.48 -10.00 10.44
C VAL A 392 -18.63 -8.55 10.93
N VAL A 393 -19.80 -7.96 10.79
CA VAL A 393 -20.05 -6.57 11.22
C VAL A 393 -19.78 -6.39 12.72
N LEU A 394 -20.17 -7.36 13.54
CA LEU A 394 -19.91 -7.33 15.00
C LEU A 394 -18.41 -7.31 15.29
N ALA A 395 -17.64 -8.20 14.65
CA ALA A 395 -16.19 -8.27 14.83
C ALA A 395 -15.49 -6.97 14.37
N LEU A 396 -15.89 -6.45 13.20
CA LEU A 396 -15.33 -5.20 12.68
C LEU A 396 -15.72 -4.00 13.54
N SER A 397 -16.94 -3.98 14.11
CA SER A 397 -17.37 -2.95 15.06
C SER A 397 -16.50 -2.95 16.31
N GLY A 398 -16.14 -4.12 16.85
CA GLY A 398 -15.17 -4.25 17.94
C GLY A 398 -13.82 -3.68 17.59
N GLY A 399 -13.29 -4.01 16.40
CA GLY A 399 -12.03 -3.46 15.89
C GLY A 399 -12.06 -1.95 15.71
N LEU A 400 -13.16 -1.40 15.18
CA LEU A 400 -13.33 0.06 14.99
C LEU A 400 -13.53 0.79 16.32
N LEU A 401 -14.23 0.20 17.30
CA LEU A 401 -14.35 0.77 18.64
C LEU A 401 -12.99 0.84 19.34
N LEU A 402 -12.16 -0.21 19.21
CA LEU A 402 -10.79 -0.18 19.70
C LEU A 402 -9.97 0.91 18.98
N CYS A 403 -10.10 1.01 17.65
CA CYS A 403 -9.45 2.05 16.86
C CYS A 403 -9.91 3.47 17.29
N LEU A 404 -11.19 3.65 17.58
CA LEU A 404 -11.76 4.89 18.10
C LEU A 404 -11.17 5.24 19.47
N GLY A 405 -11.07 4.27 20.38
CA GLY A 405 -10.40 4.45 21.68
C GLY A 405 -8.95 4.92 21.52
N ILE A 406 -8.21 4.31 20.58
CA ILE A 406 -6.85 4.74 20.23
C ILE A 406 -6.85 6.18 19.67
N ALA A 407 -7.76 6.51 18.75
CA ALA A 407 -7.85 7.85 18.18
C ALA A 407 -8.18 8.92 19.24
N LEU A 408 -9.04 8.61 20.21
CA LEU A 408 -9.35 9.48 21.33
C LEU A 408 -8.16 9.64 22.30
N ARG A 409 -7.37 8.56 22.52
CA ARG A 409 -6.09 8.65 23.25
C ARG A 409 -5.12 9.57 22.52
N LEU A 410 -4.93 9.38 21.21
CA LEU A 410 -4.05 10.20 20.38
C LEU A 410 -4.48 11.69 20.36
N ARG A 411 -5.78 11.97 20.48
CA ARG A 411 -6.30 13.33 20.59
C ARG A 411 -5.77 14.06 21.81
N ARG A 412 -5.46 13.34 22.89
CA ARG A 412 -4.95 13.92 24.17
C ARG A 412 -3.44 14.16 24.15
N LEU A 413 -2.71 13.68 23.14
CA LEU A 413 -1.28 13.90 23.03
C LEU A 413 -0.96 15.39 22.84
N VAL A 414 0.04 15.84 23.57
CA VAL A 414 0.57 17.20 23.40
C VAL A 414 1.21 17.31 22.00
N PRO A 415 0.88 18.36 21.23
CA PRO A 415 1.57 18.59 19.95
C PRO A 415 3.07 18.74 20.19
N LEU A 416 3.87 18.04 19.35
CA LEU A 416 5.31 18.33 19.35
C LEU A 416 5.52 19.80 18.95
N PRO A 417 6.50 20.50 19.57
CA PRO A 417 6.86 21.84 19.14
C PRO A 417 7.09 21.85 17.63
N SER A 418 6.46 22.77 16.92
CA SER A 418 6.82 22.97 15.51
C SER A 418 8.30 23.34 15.48
N ALA A 419 9.10 22.59 14.73
CA ALA A 419 10.44 23.07 14.41
C ALA A 419 10.25 24.47 13.82
N ALA A 420 10.71 25.48 14.55
CA ALA A 420 10.73 26.83 14.05
C ALA A 420 11.47 26.82 12.70
N ASN A 421 10.83 27.40 11.69
CA ASN A 421 11.39 27.57 10.34
C ASN A 421 12.69 28.36 10.40
#